data_88908683759c61a36805df3368a39e56
#
_entry.id   88908683759c61a36805df3368a39e56
#
_cell.length_a   1.000
_cell.length_b   1.000
_cell.length_c   1.000
_cell.angle_alpha   90.00
_cell.angle_beta   90.00
_cell.angle_gamma   90.00
#
_symmetry.space_group_name_H-M   'P 1'
#
loop_
_entity.id
_entity.type
_entity.pdbx_description
1 polymer ?
#
loop_
_entity_poly.entity_id
_entity_poly.type
_entity_poly.pdbx_seq_one_letter_code
_entity_poly.pdbx_strand_id
1 'polypeptide(L)'
;QRTVRKQYRALVEGELSSPVKIETPLDGKQAISRITPIDKSSGNTLVEIQIDTGRKHQIRRHMALLGNPVIGDQQYGTGRYPKLILTAVALAFDCPNTNERVSFDLPPEDHPRLADLAATQD
;
A
#
# COMPACT_ATOMS: atom_id res chain seq x y z
N GLN A 1 -16.18 20.73 -3.95
CA GLN A 1 -15.13 19.94 -4.58
C GLN A 1 -14.88 18.68 -3.78
N ARG A 2 -14.88 17.54 -4.44
CA ARG A 2 -14.77 16.26 -3.78
C ARG A 2 -13.33 15.78 -3.73
N THR A 3 -13.02 14.99 -2.70
CA THR A 3 -11.69 14.48 -2.48
C THR A 3 -11.55 13.09 -3.09
N VAL A 4 -10.44 12.86 -3.78
CA VAL A 4 -10.07 11.52 -4.23
C VAL A 4 -9.46 10.79 -3.03
N ARG A 5 -9.93 9.57 -2.80
CA ARG A 5 -9.46 8.76 -1.69
C ARG A 5 -8.95 7.42 -2.21
N LYS A 6 -7.70 7.11 -1.92
CA LYS A 6 -7.08 5.85 -2.33
C LYS A 6 -6.34 5.29 -1.15
N GLN A 7 -6.92 4.27 -0.51
CA GLN A 7 -6.35 3.63 0.65
C GLN A 7 -6.06 2.17 0.37
N TYR A 8 -4.89 1.75 0.80
CA TYR A 8 -4.39 0.39 0.61
C TYR A 8 -3.90 -0.16 1.93
N ARG A 9 -3.84 -1.46 2.02
CA ARG A 9 -3.16 -2.15 3.12
C ARG A 9 -2.17 -3.14 2.55
N ALA A 10 -1.04 -3.27 3.23
CA ALA A 10 0.04 -4.14 2.78
C ALA A 10 0.80 -4.69 3.96
N LEU A 11 1.42 -5.85 3.74
CA LEU A 11 2.46 -6.34 4.63
C LEU A 11 3.80 -5.96 4.00
N VAL A 12 4.67 -5.36 4.79
CA VAL A 12 5.99 -4.94 4.32
C VAL A 12 7.07 -5.60 5.15
N GLU A 13 8.25 -5.80 4.54
CA GLU A 13 9.40 -6.38 5.24
C GLU A 13 10.04 -5.35 6.13
N GLY A 14 10.50 -5.79 7.31
CA GLY A 14 11.14 -4.92 8.27
C GLY A 14 10.13 -4.26 9.19
N GLU A 15 10.65 -3.60 10.21
CA GLU A 15 9.80 -2.91 11.19
C GLU A 15 9.72 -1.43 10.88
N LEU A 16 8.51 -0.92 10.82
CA LEU A 16 8.23 0.50 10.67
C LEU A 16 7.46 0.94 11.90
N SER A 17 8.02 1.88 12.66
CA SER A 17 7.48 2.23 13.97
C SER A 17 6.73 3.56 13.99
N SER A 18 6.84 4.37 12.96
CA SER A 18 6.23 5.70 12.90
C SER A 18 5.63 5.97 11.53
N PRO A 19 4.59 6.80 11.45
CA PRO A 19 4.07 7.22 10.16
C PRO A 19 5.14 7.91 9.31
N VAL A 20 5.08 7.65 8.00
CA VAL A 20 6.04 8.20 7.04
C VAL A 20 5.30 8.76 5.84
N LYS A 21 5.72 9.93 5.38
CA LYS A 21 5.24 10.51 4.13
C LYS A 21 6.37 10.47 3.12
N ILE A 22 6.16 9.79 2.01
CA ILE A 22 7.17 9.67 0.95
C ILE A 22 6.74 10.53 -0.22
N GLU A 23 7.61 11.46 -0.64
CA GLU A 23 7.32 12.39 -1.71
C GLU A 23 8.31 12.26 -2.88
N THR A 24 9.07 11.19 -2.92
CA THR A 24 10.03 10.96 -4.00
C THR A 24 9.30 10.86 -5.34
N PRO A 25 9.66 11.72 -6.33
CA PRO A 25 9.02 11.66 -7.63
C PRO A 25 9.25 10.31 -8.32
N LEU A 26 8.28 9.89 -9.07
CA LEU A 26 8.36 8.65 -9.85
C LEU A 26 8.12 8.99 -11.33
N ASP A 27 9.04 8.52 -12.17
CA ASP A 27 8.98 8.79 -13.62
C ASP A 27 8.89 10.28 -13.92
N GLY A 28 9.60 11.10 -13.12
CA GLY A 28 9.64 12.54 -13.30
C GLY A 28 8.37 13.28 -12.86
N LYS A 29 7.46 12.59 -12.17
CA LYS A 29 6.19 13.18 -11.74
C LYS A 29 6.05 13.09 -10.23
N GLN A 30 5.32 14.06 -9.66
CA GLN A 30 5.06 14.07 -8.23
C GLN A 30 4.35 12.78 -7.80
N ALA A 31 4.82 12.21 -6.71
CA ALA A 31 4.24 11.01 -6.13
C ALA A 31 4.25 11.12 -4.62
N ILE A 32 3.07 11.02 -4.01
CA ILE A 32 2.92 11.18 -2.56
C ILE A 32 2.24 9.95 -1.98
N SER A 33 2.94 9.29 -1.05
CA SER A 33 2.43 8.14 -0.31
C SER A 33 2.53 8.42 1.18
N ARG A 34 1.43 8.18 1.90
CA ARG A 34 1.37 8.35 3.35
C ARG A 34 1.19 6.99 3.99
N ILE A 35 2.19 6.56 4.76
CA ILE A 35 2.24 5.22 5.33
C ILE A 35 2.06 5.29 6.82
N THR A 36 1.12 4.51 7.36
CA THR A 36 0.84 4.42 8.79
C THR A 36 0.98 2.97 9.23
N PRO A 37 1.93 2.66 10.13
CA PRO A 37 2.04 1.30 10.66
C PRO A 37 0.84 1.00 11.55
N ILE A 38 0.29 -0.22 11.41
CA ILE A 38 -0.87 -0.66 12.18
C ILE A 38 -0.46 -1.70 13.20
N ASP A 39 0.37 -2.66 12.79
CA ASP A 39 0.76 -3.76 13.66
C ASP A 39 2.07 -4.36 13.18
N LYS A 40 2.79 -5.02 14.08
CA LYS A 40 4.10 -5.60 13.77
C LYS A 40 4.18 -7.02 14.32
N SER A 41 4.88 -7.89 13.58
CA SER A 41 5.15 -9.26 14.06
C SER A 41 6.31 -9.85 13.26
N SER A 42 7.21 -10.51 13.98
CA SER A 42 8.31 -11.27 13.38
C SER A 42 9.16 -10.46 12.40
N GLY A 43 9.39 -9.19 12.72
CA GLY A 43 10.23 -8.33 11.89
C GLY A 43 9.54 -7.76 10.67
N ASN A 44 8.22 -7.91 10.56
CA ASN A 44 7.44 -7.36 9.45
C ASN A 44 6.34 -6.45 9.98
N THR A 45 5.79 -5.61 9.13
CA THR A 45 4.81 -4.60 9.55
C THR A 45 3.59 -4.63 8.64
N LEU A 46 2.41 -4.57 9.26
CA LEU A 46 1.16 -4.31 8.55
C LEU A 46 0.99 -2.79 8.50
N VAL A 47 0.83 -2.25 7.30
CA VAL A 47 0.71 -0.82 7.11
C VAL A 47 -0.55 -0.45 6.35
N GLU A 48 -1.06 0.74 6.62
CA GLU A 48 -2.10 1.36 5.82
C GLU A 48 -1.44 2.46 5.00
N ILE A 49 -1.78 2.54 3.72
CA ILE A 49 -1.16 3.51 2.82
C ILE A 49 -2.25 4.32 2.14
N GLN A 50 -2.14 5.63 2.26
CA GLN A 50 -3.00 6.55 1.51
C GLN A 50 -2.14 7.24 0.47
N ILE A 51 -2.59 7.24 -0.79
CA ILE A 51 -1.86 7.91 -1.86
C ILE A 51 -2.66 9.09 -2.39
N ASP A 52 -1.95 10.20 -2.61
CA ASP A 52 -2.54 11.43 -3.15
C ASP A 52 -2.39 11.46 -4.67
N THR A 53 -1.53 10.62 -5.21
CA THR A 53 -1.24 10.49 -6.63
C THR A 53 -1.36 9.01 -7.02
N GLY A 54 -1.31 8.71 -8.32
CA GLY A 54 -1.47 7.33 -8.75
C GLY A 54 -0.44 6.93 -9.81
N ARG A 55 0.85 7.01 -9.49
CA ARG A 55 1.89 6.63 -10.43
C ARG A 55 2.01 5.11 -10.51
N LYS A 56 2.54 4.62 -11.61
CA LYS A 56 2.68 3.18 -11.84
C LYS A 56 3.46 2.53 -10.71
N HIS A 57 2.86 1.53 -10.08
CA HIS A 57 3.46 0.78 -8.97
C HIS A 57 3.96 1.70 -7.84
N GLN A 58 3.25 2.79 -7.60
CA GLN A 58 3.72 3.83 -6.68
C GLN A 58 4.03 3.28 -5.30
N ILE A 59 3.12 2.53 -4.70
CA ILE A 59 3.30 2.01 -3.35
C ILE A 59 4.48 1.05 -3.31
N ARG A 60 4.55 0.15 -4.26
CA ARG A 60 5.63 -0.85 -4.32
C ARG A 60 6.99 -0.18 -4.44
N ARG A 61 7.08 0.83 -5.29
CA ARG A 61 8.33 1.57 -5.52
C ARG A 61 8.71 2.42 -4.32
N HIS A 62 7.76 3.13 -3.72
CA HIS A 62 8.02 3.94 -2.53
C HIS A 62 8.44 3.09 -1.35
N MET A 63 7.78 1.95 -1.12
CA MET A 63 8.16 1.07 -0.02
C MET A 63 9.54 0.48 -0.21
N ALA A 64 9.93 0.15 -1.45
CA ALA A 64 11.28 -0.32 -1.74
C ALA A 64 12.32 0.76 -1.47
N LEU A 65 12.02 2.00 -1.85
CA LEU A 65 12.93 3.14 -1.59
C LEU A 65 13.10 3.39 -0.09
N LEU A 66 12.05 3.19 0.68
CA LEU A 66 12.09 3.35 2.13
C LEU A 66 12.93 2.28 2.81
N GLY A 67 13.13 1.14 2.15
CA GLY A 67 13.83 0.01 2.74
C GLY A 67 12.90 -1.01 3.37
N ASN A 68 11.60 -0.87 3.15
CA ASN A 68 10.58 -1.77 3.66
C ASN A 68 9.73 -2.27 2.51
N PRO A 69 10.28 -3.10 1.59
CA PRO A 69 9.53 -3.52 0.41
C PRO A 69 8.29 -4.32 0.78
N VAL A 70 7.28 -4.25 -0.06
CA VAL A 70 6.05 -5.02 0.15
C VAL A 70 6.39 -6.52 0.06
N ILE A 71 5.85 -7.28 1.00
CA ILE A 71 6.06 -8.71 1.03
C ILE A 71 5.52 -9.34 -0.25
N GLY A 72 6.33 -10.17 -0.88
CA GLY A 72 5.96 -10.84 -2.12
C GLY A 72 6.21 -10.04 -3.39
N ASP A 73 6.83 -8.88 -3.27
CA ASP A 73 7.15 -8.06 -4.44
C ASP A 73 8.38 -8.64 -5.13
N GLN A 74 8.15 -9.24 -6.30
CA GLN A 74 9.20 -9.91 -7.06
C GLN A 74 10.02 -8.94 -7.91
N GLN A 75 9.48 -7.76 -8.16
CA GLN A 75 10.13 -6.77 -9.04
C GLN A 75 10.94 -5.74 -8.27
N TYR A 76 10.40 -5.21 -7.19
CA TYR A 76 11.04 -4.13 -6.43
C TYR A 76 11.54 -4.56 -5.06
N GLY A 77 11.14 -5.74 -4.60
CA GLY A 77 11.48 -6.22 -3.28
C GLY A 77 12.50 -7.35 -3.31
N THR A 78 12.50 -8.14 -2.23
CA THR A 78 13.46 -9.22 -2.08
C THR A 78 13.11 -10.50 -2.85
N GLY A 79 11.85 -10.64 -3.25
CA GLY A 79 11.36 -11.87 -3.85
C GLY A 79 11.30 -13.04 -2.88
N ARG A 80 11.50 -12.78 -1.60
CA ARG A 80 11.57 -13.81 -0.57
C ARG A 80 10.28 -14.59 -0.39
N TYR A 81 9.14 -13.93 -0.60
CA TYR A 81 7.82 -14.51 -0.42
C TYR A 81 7.14 -14.65 -1.78
N PRO A 82 6.35 -15.72 -1.99
CA PRO A 82 5.79 -15.99 -3.33
C PRO A 82 4.61 -15.09 -3.71
N LYS A 83 3.92 -14.48 -2.75
CA LYS A 83 2.68 -13.77 -3.01
C LYS A 83 2.76 -12.32 -2.54
N LEU A 84 2.44 -11.39 -3.46
CA LEU A 84 2.37 -9.97 -3.13
C LEU A 84 1.18 -9.69 -2.22
N ILE A 85 1.44 -9.08 -1.06
CA ILE A 85 0.38 -8.74 -0.10
C ILE A 85 0.16 -7.24 -0.10
N LEU A 86 -0.66 -6.80 -1.05
CA LEU A 86 -1.03 -5.40 -1.23
C LEU A 86 -2.45 -5.36 -1.76
N THR A 87 -3.35 -4.70 -1.06
CA THR A 87 -4.77 -4.70 -1.39
C THR A 87 -5.35 -3.30 -1.28
N ALA A 88 -6.11 -2.88 -2.30
CA ALA A 88 -6.90 -1.66 -2.23
C ALA A 88 -8.06 -1.91 -1.28
N VAL A 89 -8.17 -1.09 -0.22
CA VAL A 89 -9.21 -1.28 0.79
C VAL A 89 -10.27 -0.20 0.74
N ALA A 90 -9.97 0.96 0.16
CA ALA A 90 -10.95 2.02 0.00
C ALA A 90 -10.59 2.89 -1.19
N LEU A 91 -11.53 3.12 -2.07
CA LEU A 91 -11.38 4.00 -3.22
C LEU A 91 -12.59 4.90 -3.32
N ALA A 92 -12.38 6.18 -3.57
CA ALA A 92 -13.46 7.12 -3.81
C ALA A 92 -12.97 8.19 -4.78
N PHE A 93 -13.74 8.43 -5.83
CA PHE A 93 -13.38 9.41 -6.84
C PHE A 93 -14.63 9.82 -7.63
N ASP A 94 -14.54 10.93 -8.35
CA ASP A 94 -15.61 11.37 -9.21
C ASP A 94 -15.44 10.75 -10.60
N CYS A 95 -16.51 10.12 -11.09
CA CYS A 95 -16.48 9.55 -12.42
C CYS A 95 -16.44 10.68 -13.46
N PRO A 96 -15.43 10.74 -14.32
CA PRO A 96 -15.31 11.85 -15.26
C PRO A 96 -16.41 11.90 -16.32
N ASN A 97 -17.05 10.77 -16.62
CA ASN A 97 -18.08 10.71 -17.65
C ASN A 97 -19.47 11.11 -17.15
N THR A 98 -19.76 10.85 -15.88
CA THR A 98 -21.09 11.05 -15.32
C THR A 98 -21.13 12.05 -14.19
N ASN A 99 -19.98 12.49 -13.70
CA ASN A 99 -19.85 13.33 -12.50
C ASN A 99 -20.42 12.70 -11.24
N GLU A 100 -20.67 11.40 -11.26
CA GLU A 100 -21.12 10.69 -10.09
C GLU A 100 -19.95 10.32 -9.19
N ARG A 101 -20.20 10.33 -7.88
CA ARG A 101 -19.22 9.89 -6.91
C ARG A 101 -19.18 8.36 -6.87
N VAL A 102 -18.05 7.81 -7.20
CA VAL A 102 -17.83 6.35 -7.11
C VAL A 102 -17.06 6.07 -5.84
N SER A 103 -17.54 5.12 -5.04
CA SER A 103 -16.82 4.73 -3.84
C SER A 103 -16.83 3.21 -3.68
N PHE A 104 -15.78 2.73 -3.05
CA PHE A 104 -15.57 1.30 -2.80
C PHE A 104 -14.86 1.17 -1.45
N ASP A 105 -15.41 0.32 -0.59
CA ASP A 105 -14.78 -0.02 0.68
C ASP A 105 -14.76 -1.54 0.79
N LEU A 106 -13.56 -2.11 0.88
CA LEU A 106 -13.40 -3.54 1.06
C LEU A 106 -13.77 -3.89 2.50
N PRO A 107 -14.62 -4.92 2.73
CA PRO A 107 -14.96 -5.30 4.09
C PRO A 107 -13.72 -5.60 4.94
N PRO A 108 -13.73 -5.25 6.23
CA PRO A 108 -12.55 -5.48 7.09
C PRO A 108 -12.06 -6.93 7.13
N GLU A 109 -12.95 -7.90 7.00
CA GLU A 109 -12.55 -9.31 6.98
C GLU A 109 -11.71 -9.68 5.78
N ASP A 110 -11.73 -8.86 4.72
CA ASP A 110 -10.95 -9.09 3.51
C ASP A 110 -9.65 -8.26 3.48
N HIS A 111 -9.41 -7.44 4.50
CA HIS A 111 -8.17 -6.66 4.59
C HIS A 111 -6.99 -7.59 4.89
N PRO A 112 -5.78 -7.26 4.38
CA PRO A 112 -4.58 -8.01 4.74
C PRO A 112 -4.34 -8.01 6.25
N ARG A 113 -3.88 -9.13 6.76
CA ARG A 113 -3.58 -9.31 8.19
C ARG A 113 -2.23 -9.98 8.34
N LEU A 114 -1.64 -9.81 9.52
CA LEU A 114 -0.36 -10.47 9.80
C LEU A 114 -0.45 -11.98 9.65
N ALA A 115 -1.62 -12.58 9.93
CA ALA A 115 -1.83 -14.01 9.76
C ALA A 115 -1.65 -14.45 8.31
N ASP A 116 -1.83 -13.55 7.34
CA ASP A 116 -1.67 -13.87 5.92
C ASP A 116 -0.22 -14.19 5.58
N LEU A 117 0.72 -13.70 6.37
CA LEU A 117 2.14 -13.96 6.17
C LEU A 117 2.45 -15.44 6.31
N ALA A 118 1.82 -16.11 7.26
CA ALA A 118 2.03 -17.54 7.46
C ALA A 118 1.59 -18.35 6.24
N ALA A 119 0.57 -17.89 5.51
CA ALA A 119 0.09 -18.56 4.31
C ALA A 119 1.02 -18.37 3.12
N THR A 120 1.92 -17.40 3.16
CA THR A 120 2.85 -17.12 2.07
C THR A 120 4.23 -17.69 2.28
N GLN A 121 4.51 -18.20 3.49
CA GLN A 121 5.79 -18.80 3.84
C GLN A 121 5.70 -20.31 3.72
N ASP A 122 6.25 -20.88 2.71
CA ASP A 122 6.30 -22.33 2.57
C ASP A 122 7.71 -22.85 2.54
#